data_f889ff582e742e43eec9f6b5c2c48f36
#
_entry.id   f889ff582e742e43eec9f6b5c2c48f36
#
_cell.length_a   1.000
_cell.length_b   1.000
_cell.length_c   1.000
_cell.angle_alpha   90.00
_cell.angle_beta   90.00
_cell.angle_gamma   90.00
#
_symmetry.space_group_name_H-M   'P 1'
#
loop_
_entity.id
_entity.type
_entity.pdbx_description
1 polymer ?
#
loop_
_entity_poly.entity_id
_entity_poly.type
_entity_poly.pdbx_seq_one_letter_code
_entity_poly.pdbx_strand_id
1 'polypeptide(L)'
;MHKFDTKVQHLKYKVLREVARLAWNDTLLENILDIPKIIVPGNTPTMRCCVYKERAILSDRVRLAMGGNADNPNVIEVIETACDECPMGGYEVTNACRGCLAHRCEDACRFGAITFDENHVAHIDKSKCKECGACSRVCPYTAIISRRRPCENACKIKAITMNENKAAAIDNSKCISCGACVYQCPFGAISDKSYILDAIDIIKK
;
A
#
# COMPACT_ATOMS: atom_id res chain seq x y z
N MET A 1 21.68 17.41 0.90
CA MET A 1 20.24 17.61 1.18
C MET A 1 19.44 16.75 0.21
N HIS A 2 18.70 15.74 0.70
CA HIS A 2 17.88 14.91 -0.18
C HIS A 2 16.69 15.74 -0.69
N LYS A 3 16.51 15.82 -2.00
CA LYS A 3 15.44 16.59 -2.66
C LYS A 3 14.05 15.97 -2.39
N PHE A 4 13.99 14.68 -2.03
CA PHE A 4 12.77 13.92 -1.77
C PHE A 4 12.92 13.12 -0.49
N ASP A 5 11.86 13.03 0.32
CA ASP A 5 11.87 12.28 1.58
C ASP A 5 11.89 10.76 1.35
N THR A 6 11.29 10.30 0.25
CA THR A 6 11.20 8.87 -0.07
C THR A 6 11.48 8.59 -1.55
N LYS A 7 11.90 7.34 -1.84
CA LYS A 7 12.03 6.86 -3.22
C LYS A 7 10.67 6.86 -3.96
N VAL A 8 9.57 6.68 -3.25
CA VAL A 8 8.21 6.73 -3.83
C VAL A 8 7.88 8.13 -4.32
N GLN A 9 8.19 9.16 -3.54
CA GLN A 9 8.02 10.56 -3.97
C GLN A 9 8.90 10.89 -5.18
N HIS A 10 10.14 10.42 -5.18
CA HIS A 10 11.03 10.61 -6.33
C HIS A 10 10.50 9.93 -7.59
N LEU A 11 9.94 8.71 -7.45
CA LEU A 11 9.33 8.01 -8.58
C LEU A 11 8.10 8.77 -9.11
N LYS A 12 7.23 9.25 -8.23
CA LYS A 12 6.09 10.09 -8.59
C LYS A 12 6.54 11.34 -9.36
N TYR A 13 7.57 12.02 -8.87
CA TYR A 13 8.16 13.17 -9.57
C TYR A 13 8.65 12.81 -10.98
N LYS A 14 9.35 11.67 -11.16
CA LYS A 14 9.80 11.22 -12.48
C LYS A 14 8.64 11.06 -13.45
N VAL A 15 7.56 10.40 -12.99
CA VAL A 15 6.36 10.18 -13.81
C VAL A 15 5.72 11.52 -14.19
N LEU A 16 5.47 12.40 -13.21
CA LEU A 16 4.88 13.71 -13.45
C LEU A 16 5.73 14.56 -14.40
N ARG A 17 7.06 14.52 -14.25
CA ARG A 17 7.99 15.24 -15.13
C ARG A 17 7.87 14.79 -16.59
N GLU A 18 7.85 13.48 -16.84
CA GLU A 18 7.75 12.96 -18.21
C GLU A 18 6.36 13.22 -18.81
N VAL A 19 5.29 13.07 -18.03
CA VAL A 19 3.93 13.42 -18.48
C VAL A 19 3.86 14.90 -18.83
N ALA A 20 4.37 15.79 -17.97
CA ALA A 20 4.36 17.23 -18.20
C ALA A 20 5.21 17.62 -19.42
N ARG A 21 6.40 17.00 -19.60
CA ARG A 21 7.28 17.27 -20.74
C ARG A 21 6.62 16.92 -22.07
N LEU A 22 5.97 15.75 -22.13
CA LEU A 22 5.29 15.30 -23.32
C LEU A 22 4.02 16.11 -23.60
N ALA A 23 3.25 16.46 -22.57
CA ALA A 23 2.07 17.31 -22.70
C ALA A 23 2.44 18.74 -23.16
N TRP A 24 3.54 19.28 -22.63
CA TRP A 24 4.01 20.59 -23.04
C TRP A 24 4.37 20.64 -24.54
N ASN A 25 4.90 19.53 -25.08
CA ASN A 25 5.29 19.39 -26.48
C ASN A 25 4.16 18.85 -27.37
N ASP A 26 2.93 18.67 -26.86
CA ASP A 26 1.77 18.13 -27.57
C ASP A 26 1.97 16.72 -28.15
N THR A 27 2.89 15.93 -27.55
CA THR A 27 3.25 14.55 -27.99
C THR A 27 2.90 13.48 -26.97
N LEU A 28 2.09 13.80 -25.95
CA LEU A 28 1.79 12.90 -24.84
C LEU A 28 1.08 11.62 -25.31
N LEU A 29 0.03 11.74 -26.12
CA LEU A 29 -0.77 10.59 -26.55
C LEU A 29 0.01 9.61 -27.45
N GLU A 30 0.95 10.11 -28.23
CA GLU A 30 1.80 9.29 -29.10
C GLU A 30 2.86 8.49 -28.32
N ASN A 31 3.35 9.06 -27.20
CA ASN A 31 4.50 8.54 -26.44
C ASN A 31 4.16 8.02 -25.03
N ILE A 32 2.88 7.97 -24.66
CA ILE A 32 2.44 7.59 -23.31
C ILE A 32 2.94 6.19 -22.90
N LEU A 33 2.96 5.23 -23.82
CA LEU A 33 3.38 3.86 -23.58
C LEU A 33 4.90 3.71 -23.41
N ASP A 34 5.68 4.72 -23.79
CA ASP A 34 7.13 4.71 -23.66
C ASP A 34 7.61 5.28 -22.31
N ILE A 35 6.76 6.05 -21.60
CA ILE A 35 7.11 6.63 -20.29
C ILE A 35 7.66 5.59 -19.30
N PRO A 36 7.03 4.40 -19.13
CA PRO A 36 7.58 3.38 -18.23
C PRO A 36 8.98 2.89 -18.62
N LYS A 37 9.28 2.81 -19.92
CA LYS A 37 10.60 2.41 -20.43
C LYS A 37 11.63 3.53 -20.25
N ILE A 38 11.23 4.78 -20.38
CA ILE A 38 12.09 5.96 -20.14
C ILE A 38 12.52 6.00 -18.68
N ILE A 39 11.58 5.73 -17.75
CA ILE A 39 11.84 5.78 -16.31
C ILE A 39 12.66 4.59 -15.83
N VAL A 40 12.38 3.38 -16.35
CA VAL A 40 13.09 2.13 -16.06
C VAL A 40 13.61 1.56 -17.38
N PRO A 41 14.79 2.03 -17.84
CA PRO A 41 15.40 1.54 -19.07
C PRO A 41 16.02 0.13 -18.87
N GLY A 42 16.20 -0.59 -19.99
CA GLY A 42 16.85 -1.90 -19.98
C GLY A 42 15.98 -3.02 -19.40
N ASN A 43 16.62 -4.11 -19.00
CA ASN A 43 15.95 -5.35 -18.57
C ASN A 43 16.06 -5.62 -17.06
N THR A 44 16.73 -4.74 -16.31
CA THR A 44 16.94 -4.91 -14.88
C THR A 44 15.93 -4.07 -14.10
N PRO A 45 15.15 -4.68 -13.18
CA PRO A 45 14.23 -3.93 -12.33
C PRO A 45 15.00 -3.10 -11.30
N THR A 46 14.41 -1.98 -10.86
CA THR A 46 15.02 -1.06 -9.88
C THR A 46 14.37 -1.14 -8.50
N MET A 47 13.08 -1.48 -8.43
CA MET A 47 12.30 -1.46 -7.19
C MET A 47 11.30 -2.61 -7.04
N ARG A 48 11.18 -3.50 -8.03
CA ARG A 48 10.22 -4.62 -8.02
C ARG A 48 10.89 -5.93 -8.43
N CYS A 49 10.17 -7.05 -8.30
CA CYS A 49 10.67 -8.38 -8.61
C CYS A 49 11.13 -8.56 -10.07
N CYS A 50 10.48 -7.86 -11.01
CA CYS A 50 10.86 -7.88 -12.42
C CYS A 50 10.50 -6.57 -13.12
N VAL A 51 11.17 -6.31 -14.26
CA VAL A 51 11.00 -5.11 -15.05
C VAL A 51 9.59 -4.97 -15.65
N TYR A 52 8.95 -6.09 -15.96
CA TYR A 52 7.58 -6.09 -16.53
C TYR A 52 6.56 -5.60 -15.51
N LYS A 53 6.60 -6.14 -14.27
CA LYS A 53 5.74 -5.68 -13.18
C LYS A 53 6.00 -4.22 -12.83
N GLU A 54 7.27 -3.82 -12.79
CA GLU A 54 7.64 -2.44 -12.49
C GLU A 54 7.09 -1.47 -13.55
N ARG A 55 7.20 -1.81 -14.84
CA ARG A 55 6.63 -1.01 -15.93
C ARG A 55 5.10 -1.01 -15.94
N ALA A 56 4.44 -2.12 -15.61
CA ALA A 56 2.98 -2.16 -15.47
C ALA A 56 2.51 -1.19 -14.36
N ILE A 57 3.15 -1.21 -13.19
CA ILE A 57 2.88 -0.26 -12.11
C ILE A 57 3.15 1.19 -12.54
N LEU A 58 4.19 1.42 -13.34
CA LEU A 58 4.47 2.75 -13.88
C LEU A 58 3.39 3.22 -14.86
N SER A 59 2.83 2.33 -15.66
CA SER A 59 1.69 2.67 -16.53
C SER A 59 0.46 3.11 -15.73
N ASP A 60 0.16 2.42 -14.61
CA ASP A 60 -0.90 2.86 -13.69
C ASP A 60 -0.59 4.23 -13.06
N ARG A 61 0.68 4.51 -12.72
CA ARG A 61 1.09 5.83 -12.23
C ARG A 61 0.96 6.93 -13.28
N VAL A 62 1.23 6.61 -14.55
CA VAL A 62 1.01 7.53 -15.68
C VAL A 62 -0.48 7.86 -15.79
N ARG A 63 -1.36 6.84 -15.69
CA ARG A 63 -2.81 7.05 -15.64
C ARG A 63 -3.22 8.02 -14.53
N LEU A 64 -2.68 7.84 -13.30
CA LEU A 64 -2.95 8.75 -12.18
C LEU A 64 -2.37 10.16 -12.42
N ALA A 65 -1.23 10.26 -13.08
CA ALA A 65 -0.64 11.54 -13.45
C ALA A 65 -1.47 12.31 -14.48
N MET A 66 -2.30 11.60 -15.23
CA MET A 66 -3.24 12.14 -16.22
C MET A 66 -4.66 12.39 -15.71
N GLY A 67 -4.88 12.33 -14.39
CA GLY A 67 -6.19 12.57 -13.77
C GLY A 67 -6.86 11.33 -13.15
N GLY A 68 -6.30 10.13 -13.35
CA GLY A 68 -6.82 8.90 -12.74
C GLY A 68 -8.18 8.46 -13.29
N ASN A 69 -9.00 7.88 -12.43
CA ASN A 69 -10.37 7.48 -12.77
C ASN A 69 -11.33 8.68 -12.58
N ALA A 70 -12.01 9.07 -13.64
CA ALA A 70 -12.97 10.18 -13.63
C ALA A 70 -14.19 9.89 -12.74
N ASP A 71 -14.62 8.62 -12.62
CA ASP A 71 -15.77 8.22 -11.81
C ASP A 71 -15.47 8.23 -10.31
N ASN A 72 -14.20 8.29 -9.92
CA ASN A 72 -13.82 8.38 -8.52
C ASN A 72 -13.92 9.84 -8.05
N PRO A 73 -14.84 10.18 -7.11
CA PRO A 73 -15.00 11.56 -6.61
C PRO A 73 -13.81 12.02 -5.76
N ASN A 74 -12.99 11.10 -5.25
CA ASN A 74 -11.84 11.41 -4.42
C ASN A 74 -10.56 11.52 -5.24
N VAL A 75 -9.60 12.28 -4.69
CA VAL A 75 -8.27 12.44 -5.32
C VAL A 75 -7.34 11.25 -5.08
N ILE A 76 -7.70 10.33 -4.20
CA ILE A 76 -6.84 9.21 -3.80
C ILE A 76 -7.32 7.93 -4.46
N GLU A 77 -6.40 7.20 -5.08
CA GLU A 77 -6.64 5.91 -5.72
C GLU A 77 -5.64 4.85 -5.29
N VAL A 78 -6.04 3.59 -5.48
CA VAL A 78 -5.19 2.41 -5.25
C VAL A 78 -4.71 1.88 -6.59
N ILE A 79 -3.40 1.65 -6.69
CA ILE A 79 -2.77 0.90 -7.77
C ILE A 79 -2.72 -0.56 -7.30
N GLU A 80 -3.69 -1.36 -7.72
CA GLU A 80 -3.83 -2.75 -7.25
C GLU A 80 -2.60 -3.59 -7.57
N THR A 81 -2.03 -3.42 -8.77
CA THR A 81 -0.81 -4.10 -9.23
C THR A 81 0.41 -3.86 -8.32
N ALA A 82 0.38 -2.77 -7.56
CA ALA A 82 1.43 -2.41 -6.60
C ALA A 82 1.09 -2.79 -5.14
N CYS A 83 -0.13 -3.24 -4.86
CA CYS A 83 -0.66 -3.47 -3.51
C CYS A 83 -0.58 -4.94 -3.08
N ASP A 84 0.43 -5.68 -3.47
CA ASP A 84 0.58 -7.12 -3.29
C ASP A 84 1.65 -7.54 -2.27
N GLU A 85 2.54 -6.65 -1.88
CA GLU A 85 3.69 -6.95 -1.00
C GLU A 85 3.36 -6.82 0.50
N CYS A 86 2.21 -6.26 0.84
CA CYS A 86 1.82 -6.08 2.23
C CYS A 86 1.33 -7.38 2.87
N PRO A 87 1.59 -7.60 4.17
CA PRO A 87 1.05 -8.75 4.89
C PRO A 87 -0.48 -8.74 4.88
N MET A 88 -1.07 -9.94 5.05
CA MET A 88 -2.53 -10.14 5.04
C MET A 88 -3.27 -9.49 6.21
N GLY A 89 -2.54 -8.94 7.17
CA GLY A 89 -3.11 -8.36 8.38
C GLY A 89 -3.34 -9.37 9.51
N GLY A 90 -3.94 -8.89 10.60
CA GLY A 90 -4.25 -9.68 11.78
C GLY A 90 -3.11 -9.78 12.77
N TYR A 91 -3.29 -10.66 13.76
CA TYR A 91 -2.27 -10.96 14.76
C TYR A 91 -1.41 -12.15 14.33
N GLU A 92 -0.13 -12.09 14.64
CA GLU A 92 0.86 -13.12 14.33
C GLU A 92 1.76 -13.35 15.53
N VAL A 93 2.11 -14.62 15.77
CA VAL A 93 3.11 -15.00 16.76
C VAL A 93 4.49 -14.95 16.09
N THR A 94 5.42 -14.24 16.70
CA THR A 94 6.78 -14.13 16.21
C THR A 94 7.70 -15.16 16.87
N ASN A 95 8.93 -15.28 16.39
CA ASN A 95 10.00 -16.11 16.98
C ASN A 95 10.41 -15.65 18.41
N ALA A 96 9.88 -14.56 18.92
CA ALA A 96 10.04 -14.15 20.30
C ALA A 96 9.18 -14.97 21.28
N CYS A 97 8.28 -15.83 20.79
CA CYS A 97 7.51 -16.74 21.63
C CYS A 97 8.44 -17.70 22.37
N ARG A 98 8.25 -17.80 23.69
CA ARG A 98 9.09 -18.63 24.57
C ARG A 98 8.39 -19.91 25.05
N GLY A 99 7.20 -20.21 24.54
CA GLY A 99 6.44 -21.38 24.99
C GLY A 99 6.21 -21.40 26.52
N CYS A 100 5.80 -20.26 27.09
CA CYS A 100 5.68 -20.11 28.54
C CYS A 100 4.57 -20.98 29.11
N LEU A 101 4.82 -21.63 30.27
CA LEU A 101 3.86 -22.54 30.91
C LEU A 101 2.55 -21.86 31.35
N ALA A 102 2.56 -20.55 31.52
CA ALA A 102 1.38 -19.82 31.98
C ALA A 102 0.30 -19.65 30.91
N HIS A 103 0.58 -19.91 29.62
CA HIS A 103 -0.34 -19.87 28.49
C HIS A 103 -1.33 -18.69 28.49
N ARG A 104 -0.95 -17.53 29.04
CA ARG A 104 -1.84 -16.36 29.21
C ARG A 104 -2.53 -15.92 27.90
N CYS A 105 -1.85 -16.11 26.77
CA CYS A 105 -2.41 -15.75 25.47
C CYS A 105 -3.58 -16.68 25.07
N GLU A 106 -3.51 -17.96 25.42
CA GLU A 106 -4.59 -18.92 25.24
C GLU A 106 -5.78 -18.61 26.15
N ASP A 107 -5.53 -18.42 27.46
CA ASP A 107 -6.56 -18.06 28.45
C ASP A 107 -7.30 -16.76 28.08
N ALA A 108 -6.59 -15.79 27.51
CA ALA A 108 -7.18 -14.54 27.08
C ALA A 108 -8.00 -14.66 25.79
N CYS A 109 -7.86 -15.76 25.05
CA CYS A 109 -8.53 -15.95 23.77
C CYS A 109 -9.92 -16.56 23.92
N ARG A 110 -10.96 -15.72 23.99
CA ARG A 110 -12.36 -16.15 24.09
C ARG A 110 -12.86 -16.98 22.89
N PHE A 111 -12.11 -17.00 21.79
CA PHE A 111 -12.49 -17.66 20.55
C PHE A 111 -11.77 -19.00 20.35
N GLY A 112 -10.91 -19.41 21.28
CA GLY A 112 -10.13 -20.64 21.18
C GLY A 112 -9.25 -20.68 19.90
N ALA A 113 -8.73 -19.52 19.50
CA ALA A 113 -7.93 -19.38 18.28
C ALA A 113 -6.43 -19.60 18.51
N ILE A 114 -5.99 -19.89 19.74
CA ILE A 114 -4.58 -20.12 20.05
C ILE A 114 -4.37 -21.60 20.39
N THR A 115 -3.38 -22.17 19.73
CA THR A 115 -2.90 -23.54 19.95
C THR A 115 -1.39 -23.53 20.11
N PHE A 116 -0.82 -24.61 20.59
CA PHE A 116 0.62 -24.78 20.75
C PHE A 116 1.10 -25.98 19.95
N ASP A 117 2.27 -25.88 19.37
CA ASP A 117 2.94 -26.98 18.70
C ASP A 117 3.76 -27.86 19.68
N GLU A 118 4.45 -28.86 19.14
CA GLU A 118 5.31 -29.78 19.90
C GLU A 118 6.48 -29.08 20.61
N ASN A 119 6.87 -27.91 20.12
CA ASN A 119 7.89 -27.06 20.73
C ASN A 119 7.33 -26.03 21.70
N HIS A 120 6.06 -26.16 22.08
CA HIS A 120 5.31 -25.21 22.91
C HIS A 120 5.22 -23.79 22.33
N VAL A 121 5.43 -23.60 21.03
CA VAL A 121 5.28 -22.30 20.38
C VAL A 121 3.79 -22.08 20.09
N ALA A 122 3.30 -20.90 20.43
CA ALA A 122 1.91 -20.53 20.18
C ALA A 122 1.65 -20.29 18.70
N HIS A 123 0.49 -20.71 18.21
CA HIS A 123 -0.02 -20.47 16.86
C HIS A 123 -1.40 -19.85 16.92
N ILE A 124 -1.73 -18.98 15.95
CA ILE A 124 -3.04 -18.34 15.84
C ILE A 124 -3.79 -18.92 14.65
N ASP A 125 -4.88 -19.61 14.91
CA ASP A 125 -5.84 -20.06 13.90
C ASP A 125 -6.59 -18.84 13.33
N LYS A 126 -6.23 -18.45 12.10
CA LYS A 126 -6.81 -17.30 11.42
C LYS A 126 -8.30 -17.42 11.14
N SER A 127 -8.81 -18.64 11.02
CA SER A 127 -10.25 -18.88 10.79
C SER A 127 -11.11 -18.54 12.00
N LYS A 128 -10.58 -18.76 13.21
CA LYS A 128 -11.23 -18.47 14.49
C LYS A 128 -10.92 -17.07 15.03
N CYS A 129 -9.78 -16.50 14.63
CA CYS A 129 -9.29 -15.23 15.16
C CYS A 129 -10.19 -14.05 14.77
N LYS A 130 -10.68 -13.31 15.76
CA LYS A 130 -11.47 -12.08 15.56
C LYS A 130 -10.66 -10.79 15.71
N GLU A 131 -9.34 -10.88 15.68
CA GLU A 131 -8.40 -9.74 15.75
C GLU A 131 -8.62 -8.78 16.93
N CYS A 132 -9.16 -9.26 18.05
CA CYS A 132 -9.47 -8.44 19.22
C CYS A 132 -8.24 -7.96 20.01
N GLY A 133 -7.07 -8.57 19.80
CA GLY A 133 -5.79 -8.21 20.42
C GLY A 133 -5.65 -8.61 21.89
N ALA A 134 -6.55 -9.39 22.45
CA ALA A 134 -6.46 -9.81 23.86
C ALA A 134 -5.15 -10.56 24.15
N CYS A 135 -4.78 -11.50 23.30
CA CYS A 135 -3.56 -12.30 23.41
C CYS A 135 -2.28 -11.45 23.36
N SER A 136 -2.25 -10.43 22.50
CA SER A 136 -1.10 -9.52 22.40
C SER A 136 -0.88 -8.69 23.65
N ARG A 137 -1.96 -8.23 24.30
CA ARG A 137 -1.88 -7.42 25.52
C ARG A 137 -1.36 -8.18 26.74
N VAL A 138 -1.58 -9.50 26.79
CA VAL A 138 -1.19 -10.33 27.95
C VAL A 138 0.15 -11.03 27.76
N CYS A 139 0.72 -10.99 26.57
CA CYS A 139 1.99 -11.65 26.28
C CYS A 139 3.15 -10.88 26.95
N PRO A 140 3.87 -11.46 27.93
CA PRO A 140 4.96 -10.76 28.63
C PRO A 140 6.19 -10.54 27.74
N TYR A 141 6.31 -11.30 26.65
CA TYR A 141 7.43 -11.20 25.69
C TYR A 141 7.11 -10.36 24.48
N THR A 142 5.91 -9.74 24.41
CA THR A 142 5.42 -9.02 23.21
C THR A 142 5.57 -9.83 21.91
N ALA A 143 5.53 -11.16 22.03
CA ALA A 143 5.72 -12.07 20.91
C ALA A 143 4.53 -12.09 19.92
N ILE A 144 3.38 -11.57 20.32
CA ILE A 144 2.17 -11.52 19.49
C ILE A 144 1.97 -10.08 19.02
N ILE A 145 2.14 -9.86 17.72
CA ILE A 145 2.11 -8.53 17.10
C ILE A 145 0.93 -8.39 16.13
N SER A 146 0.43 -7.17 16.00
CA SER A 146 -0.55 -6.82 14.98
C SER A 146 0.16 -6.44 13.67
N ARG A 147 -0.18 -7.13 12.60
CA ARG A 147 0.36 -6.91 11.24
C ARG A 147 -0.61 -6.13 10.34
N ARG A 148 -1.30 -5.17 10.90
CA ARG A 148 -2.16 -4.30 10.09
C ARG A 148 -1.34 -3.52 9.08
N ARG A 149 -1.92 -3.32 7.90
CA ARG A 149 -1.28 -2.53 6.85
C ARG A 149 -1.11 -1.08 7.27
N PRO A 150 0.00 -0.42 6.92
CA PRO A 150 0.23 0.98 7.27
C PRO A 150 -0.90 1.92 6.83
N CYS A 151 -1.50 1.67 5.67
CA CYS A 151 -2.62 2.48 5.16
C CYS A 151 -3.89 2.35 6.02
N GLU A 152 -4.20 1.13 6.50
CA GLU A 152 -5.34 0.92 7.41
C GLU A 152 -5.11 1.62 8.76
N ASN A 153 -3.90 1.47 9.31
CA ASN A 153 -3.53 2.13 10.58
C ASN A 153 -3.57 3.66 10.48
N ALA A 154 -3.21 4.21 9.32
CA ALA A 154 -3.21 5.65 9.08
C ALA A 154 -4.61 6.22 8.89
N CYS A 155 -5.58 5.41 8.47
CA CYS A 155 -6.93 5.88 8.18
C CYS A 155 -7.76 6.02 9.46
N LYS A 156 -7.81 7.21 10.03
CA LYS A 156 -8.56 7.51 11.27
C LYS A 156 -10.06 7.27 11.12
N ILE A 157 -10.60 7.49 9.94
CA ILE A 157 -12.03 7.29 9.64
C ILE A 157 -12.36 5.88 9.16
N LYS A 158 -11.35 4.96 9.13
CA LYS A 158 -11.51 3.55 8.75
C LYS A 158 -12.18 3.35 7.37
N ALA A 159 -11.85 4.20 6.41
CA ALA A 159 -12.33 4.12 5.04
C ALA A 159 -11.55 3.11 4.18
N ILE A 160 -10.53 2.43 4.73
CA ILE A 160 -9.71 1.48 3.99
C ILE A 160 -10.00 0.06 4.50
N THR A 161 -10.34 -0.80 3.56
CA THR A 161 -10.54 -2.25 3.73
C THR A 161 -9.70 -3.01 2.72
N MET A 162 -9.78 -4.35 2.73
CA MET A 162 -9.18 -5.20 1.71
C MET A 162 -10.26 -5.73 0.79
N ASN A 163 -9.98 -5.75 -0.52
CA ASN A 163 -10.82 -6.41 -1.51
C ASN A 163 -10.50 -7.91 -1.60
N GLU A 164 -11.23 -8.63 -2.46
CA GLU A 164 -11.06 -10.07 -2.70
C GLU A 164 -9.65 -10.43 -3.19
N ASN A 165 -9.01 -9.54 -3.93
CA ASN A 165 -7.64 -9.66 -4.43
C ASN A 165 -6.58 -9.32 -3.38
N LYS A 166 -7.01 -9.10 -2.13
CA LYS A 166 -6.11 -8.70 -1.02
C LYS A 166 -5.42 -7.35 -1.25
N ALA A 167 -5.89 -6.55 -2.18
CA ALA A 167 -5.47 -5.16 -2.35
C ALA A 167 -6.28 -4.24 -1.45
N ALA A 168 -5.74 -3.07 -1.12
CA ALA A 168 -6.47 -2.05 -0.38
C ALA A 168 -7.64 -1.52 -1.23
N ALA A 169 -8.80 -1.39 -0.62
CA ALA A 169 -9.98 -0.76 -1.19
C ALA A 169 -10.38 0.46 -0.36
N ILE A 170 -10.69 1.55 -1.01
CA ILE A 170 -11.07 2.80 -0.35
C ILE A 170 -12.58 3.00 -0.50
N ASP A 171 -13.28 3.09 0.62
CA ASP A 171 -14.68 3.50 0.64
C ASP A 171 -14.76 5.01 0.37
N ASN A 172 -15.09 5.35 -0.87
CA ASN A 172 -15.14 6.74 -1.33
C ASN A 172 -16.23 7.56 -0.65
N SER A 173 -17.27 6.93 -0.08
CA SER A 173 -18.32 7.61 0.67
C SER A 173 -17.84 8.11 2.03
N LYS A 174 -16.81 7.47 2.60
CA LYS A 174 -16.19 7.85 3.88
C LYS A 174 -14.90 8.63 3.71
N CYS A 175 -14.19 8.44 2.59
CA CYS A 175 -12.89 9.05 2.39
C CYS A 175 -12.96 10.57 2.31
N ILE A 176 -12.18 11.26 3.13
CA ILE A 176 -12.06 12.73 3.15
C ILE A 176 -10.82 13.25 2.41
N SER A 177 -10.15 12.41 1.63
CA SER A 177 -8.97 12.76 0.82
C SER A 177 -7.81 13.39 1.62
N CYS A 178 -7.63 13.03 2.90
CA CYS A 178 -6.60 13.63 3.77
C CYS A 178 -5.15 13.24 3.45
N GLY A 179 -4.91 12.24 2.60
CA GLY A 179 -3.58 11.81 2.15
C GLY A 179 -2.76 10.96 3.13
N ALA A 180 -3.22 10.70 4.36
CA ALA A 180 -2.45 9.95 5.36
C ALA A 180 -2.05 8.54 4.88
N CYS A 181 -2.92 7.85 4.17
CA CYS A 181 -2.66 6.54 3.58
C CYS A 181 -1.63 6.58 2.44
N VAL A 182 -1.59 7.67 1.67
CA VAL A 182 -0.59 7.89 0.61
C VAL A 182 0.79 8.00 1.22
N TYR A 183 0.93 8.81 2.26
CA TYR A 183 2.20 9.03 2.95
C TYR A 183 2.72 7.74 3.61
N GLN A 184 1.84 6.95 4.23
CA GLN A 184 2.20 5.74 4.95
C GLN A 184 2.42 4.51 4.07
N CYS A 185 2.05 4.55 2.79
CA CYS A 185 2.21 3.39 1.92
C CYS A 185 3.67 3.20 1.49
N PRO A 186 4.40 2.18 1.98
CA PRO A 186 5.82 2.00 1.68
C PRO A 186 6.08 1.60 0.23
N PHE A 187 5.06 1.06 -0.45
CA PHE A 187 5.13 0.64 -1.84
C PHE A 187 4.59 1.68 -2.81
N GLY A 188 4.02 2.77 -2.28
CA GLY A 188 3.36 3.78 -3.08
C GLY A 188 2.17 3.24 -3.88
N ALA A 189 1.55 2.16 -3.42
CA ALA A 189 0.36 1.59 -4.06
C ALA A 189 -0.87 2.49 -3.91
N ILE A 190 -0.91 3.32 -2.86
CA ILE A 190 -1.93 4.36 -2.72
C ILE A 190 -1.29 5.68 -3.14
N SER A 191 -1.92 6.35 -4.09
CA SER A 191 -1.42 7.61 -4.63
C SER A 191 -2.57 8.56 -4.93
N ASP A 192 -2.24 9.83 -5.03
CA ASP A 192 -3.16 10.88 -5.44
C ASP A 192 -3.13 11.09 -6.97
N LYS A 193 -4.26 11.45 -7.53
CA LYS A 193 -4.41 11.94 -8.90
C LYS A 193 -3.64 13.24 -9.08
N SER A 194 -3.26 13.54 -10.31
CA SER A 194 -2.68 14.83 -10.66
C SER A 194 -3.59 15.60 -11.61
N TYR A 195 -3.58 16.90 -11.47
CA TYR A 195 -4.25 17.85 -12.37
C TYR A 195 -3.22 18.63 -13.20
N ILE A 196 -2.04 18.03 -13.43
CA ILE A 196 -0.94 18.71 -14.13
C ILE A 196 -1.27 19.03 -15.58
N LEU A 197 -2.11 18.20 -16.24
CA LEU A 197 -2.56 18.43 -17.61
C LEU A 197 -3.48 19.65 -17.69
N ASP A 198 -4.44 19.76 -16.76
CA ASP A 198 -5.34 20.92 -16.68
C ASP A 198 -4.54 22.22 -16.46
N ALA A 199 -3.52 22.16 -15.59
CA ALA A 199 -2.63 23.29 -15.34
C ALA A 199 -1.84 23.70 -16.61
N ILE A 200 -1.32 22.72 -17.36
CA ILE A 200 -0.60 22.96 -18.62
C ILE A 200 -1.54 23.58 -19.66
N ASP A 201 -2.75 23.06 -19.78
CA ASP A 201 -3.74 23.57 -20.72
C ASP A 201 -4.14 25.02 -20.42
N ILE A 202 -4.25 25.37 -19.13
CA ILE A 202 -4.51 26.76 -18.72
C ILE A 202 -3.34 27.68 -19.05
N ILE A 203 -2.10 27.23 -18.84
CA ILE A 203 -0.89 28.02 -19.07
C ILE A 203 -0.64 28.25 -20.57
N LYS A 204 -1.01 27.27 -21.42
CA LYS A 204 -0.81 27.34 -22.88
C LYS A 204 -1.88 28.15 -23.59
N LYS A 205 -3.02 28.45 -22.96
CA LYS A 205 -4.08 29.34 -23.46
C LYS A 205 -3.73 30.81 -23.25
#